data_8432af560ea759fb890af605aa813fc9
#
_entry.id   8432af560ea759fb890af605aa813fc9
#
_cell.length_a   1.000
_cell.length_b   1.000
_cell.length_c   1.000
_cell.angle_alpha   90.00
_cell.angle_beta   90.00
_cell.angle_gamma   90.00
#
_symmetry.space_group_name_H-M   'P 1'
#
loop_
_entity.id
_entity.type
_entity.pdbx_description
1 polymer ?
#
loop_
_entity_poly.entity_id
_entity_poly.type
_entity_poly.pdbx_seq_one_letter_code
_entity_poly.pdbx_strand_id
1 'polypeptide(L)'
;GSKVTHVKPGDRVTVNVETFCGECFFCKKGYVNNCTDKNGGWALGCRIDGGQAEYVRVPFADQGLNKIPEGVTDRQALLVGDVLATGYWAARISEITEEDTVLIIGAGPTGICTLLSVMLKNPAKIIICEKDETRIRFINEHYPEILTVSPEDCKEFVKTNSEHGGADAVLEVAGAESTFKLAWECARPNAIVTVVALYDKAQMLPLPDMYGKNLTFKTGGVDGCDCEEILKLISEGKINTEPLITHTYPLNRIEEAYELFENKRDGVIKVAVEC
;
A
#
# COMPACT_ATOMS: atom_id res chain seq x y z
N GLY A 1 -13.07 20.78 15.55
CA GLY A 1 -14.43 21.29 15.76
C GLY A 1 -14.90 21.02 17.19
N SER A 2 -15.93 21.73 17.65
CA SER A 2 -16.40 21.64 19.07
C SER A 2 -16.89 20.27 19.52
N LYS A 3 -17.14 19.36 18.59
CA LYS A 3 -17.57 17.96 18.86
C LYS A 3 -16.44 16.95 18.77
N VAL A 4 -15.24 17.36 18.41
CA VAL A 4 -14.07 16.47 18.34
C VAL A 4 -13.56 16.21 19.74
N THR A 5 -13.40 14.94 20.09
CA THR A 5 -13.01 14.49 21.43
C THR A 5 -11.70 13.72 21.45
N HIS A 6 -11.34 13.07 20.34
CA HIS A 6 -10.15 12.20 20.23
C HIS A 6 -8.84 12.98 20.21
N VAL A 7 -8.83 14.18 19.58
CA VAL A 7 -7.65 15.02 19.42
C VAL A 7 -7.92 16.45 19.90
N LYS A 8 -6.86 17.18 20.24
CA LYS A 8 -6.90 18.60 20.66
C LYS A 8 -5.87 19.42 19.88
N PRO A 9 -6.03 20.76 19.84
CA PRO A 9 -5.00 21.65 19.27
C PRO A 9 -3.62 21.37 19.85
N GLY A 10 -2.61 21.23 18.96
CA GLY A 10 -1.23 20.90 19.32
C GLY A 10 -0.90 19.40 19.27
N ASP A 11 -1.87 18.52 19.13
CA ASP A 11 -1.59 17.10 18.88
C ASP A 11 -1.02 16.91 17.46
N ARG A 12 0.06 16.12 17.34
CA ARG A 12 0.57 15.64 16.06
C ARG A 12 -0.28 14.46 15.62
N VAL A 13 -0.74 14.46 14.36
CA VAL A 13 -1.67 13.45 13.86
C VAL A 13 -1.32 13.01 12.44
N THR A 14 -1.63 11.78 12.09
CA THR A 14 -1.80 11.35 10.71
C THR A 14 -3.25 11.52 10.31
N VAL A 15 -3.48 11.82 9.05
CA VAL A 15 -4.81 11.93 8.45
C VAL A 15 -5.07 10.69 7.62
N ASN A 16 -6.16 9.98 7.92
CA ASN A 16 -6.60 8.87 7.09
C ASN A 16 -7.23 9.42 5.81
N VAL A 17 -6.76 8.96 4.66
CA VAL A 17 -7.31 9.36 3.35
C VAL A 17 -8.78 8.97 3.22
N GLU A 18 -9.19 7.91 3.87
CA GLU A 18 -10.57 7.47 3.95
C GLU A 18 -11.20 7.90 5.25
N THR A 19 -11.84 9.07 5.23
CA THR A 19 -12.65 9.52 6.35
C THR A 19 -13.97 8.73 6.37
N PHE A 20 -14.51 8.42 7.56
CA PHE A 20 -15.71 7.59 7.66
C PHE A 20 -16.56 7.92 8.87
N CYS A 21 -17.88 7.68 8.77
CA CYS A 21 -18.82 8.09 9.82
C CYS A 21 -18.78 7.20 11.07
N GLY A 22 -18.28 5.96 11.00
CA GLY A 22 -18.25 4.99 12.08
C GLY A 22 -19.61 4.30 12.40
N GLU A 23 -20.71 4.77 11.82
CA GLU A 23 -22.07 4.35 12.23
C GLU A 23 -22.83 3.54 11.17
N CYS A 24 -22.52 3.70 9.87
CA CYS A 24 -23.23 2.98 8.82
C CYS A 24 -22.86 1.48 8.82
N PHE A 25 -23.64 0.70 8.05
CA PHE A 25 -23.42 -0.75 7.94
C PHE A 25 -21.96 -1.11 7.57
N PHE A 26 -21.41 -0.43 6.59
CA PHE A 26 -20.05 -0.73 6.11
C PHE A 26 -18.99 -0.37 7.16
N CYS A 27 -19.08 0.80 7.80
CA CYS A 27 -18.15 1.21 8.86
C CYS A 27 -18.17 0.22 10.05
N LYS A 28 -19.34 -0.22 10.48
CA LYS A 28 -19.47 -1.21 11.57
C LYS A 28 -18.88 -2.58 11.24
N LYS A 29 -18.66 -2.87 9.94
CA LYS A 29 -18.03 -4.10 9.46
C LYS A 29 -16.53 -3.93 9.14
N GLY A 30 -15.98 -2.72 9.32
CA GLY A 30 -14.59 -2.42 8.96
C GLY A 30 -14.38 -2.11 7.47
N TYR A 31 -15.43 -2.03 6.67
CA TYR A 31 -15.38 -1.68 5.25
C TYR A 31 -15.52 -0.17 5.06
N VAL A 32 -14.61 0.59 5.67
CA VAL A 32 -14.74 2.05 5.79
C VAL A 32 -14.63 2.78 4.47
N ASN A 33 -13.94 2.21 3.49
CA ASN A 33 -13.89 2.72 2.11
C ASN A 33 -15.30 2.83 1.49
N ASN A 34 -16.21 1.98 1.89
CA ASN A 34 -17.60 1.96 1.41
C ASN A 34 -18.56 2.75 2.29
N CYS A 35 -18.08 3.68 3.12
CA CYS A 35 -18.92 4.52 3.95
C CYS A 35 -19.98 5.24 3.11
N THR A 36 -21.25 5.17 3.57
CA THR A 36 -22.40 5.73 2.83
C THR A 36 -22.63 7.22 3.06
N ASP A 37 -21.89 7.86 3.98
CA ASP A 37 -21.96 9.31 4.13
C ASP A 37 -21.28 10.01 2.94
N LYS A 38 -21.83 11.14 2.52
CA LYS A 38 -21.31 11.92 1.37
C LYS A 38 -19.87 12.43 1.55
N ASN A 39 -19.41 12.56 2.80
CA ASN A 39 -18.04 12.96 3.13
C ASN A 39 -17.20 11.76 3.61
N GLY A 40 -17.72 10.53 3.47
CA GLY A 40 -17.06 9.30 3.91
C GLY A 40 -16.49 8.50 2.75
N GLY A 41 -15.75 7.47 3.08
CA GLY A 41 -15.00 6.66 2.13
C GLY A 41 -13.87 7.45 1.47
N TRP A 42 -13.57 7.16 0.24
CA TRP A 42 -12.53 7.85 -0.54
C TRP A 42 -12.96 9.26 -0.93
N ALA A 43 -12.99 10.18 0.03
CA ALA A 43 -13.48 11.54 -0.13
C ALA A 43 -12.37 12.58 -0.10
N LEU A 44 -11.47 12.51 0.87
CA LEU A 44 -10.42 13.50 1.10
C LEU A 44 -9.40 13.51 -0.06
N GLY A 45 -9.21 14.68 -0.67
CA GLY A 45 -8.35 14.82 -1.85
C GLY A 45 -8.96 14.30 -3.16
N CYS A 46 -10.20 13.77 -3.14
CA CYS A 46 -10.90 13.25 -4.30
C CYS A 46 -12.22 13.98 -4.55
N ARG A 47 -13.16 13.95 -3.59
CA ARG A 47 -14.46 14.63 -3.68
C ARG A 47 -14.55 15.89 -2.83
N ILE A 48 -13.63 16.09 -1.94
CA ILE A 48 -13.42 17.27 -1.11
C ILE A 48 -11.93 17.63 -1.12
N ASP A 49 -11.58 18.84 -0.68
CA ASP A 49 -10.21 19.33 -0.64
C ASP A 49 -9.28 18.39 0.15
N GLY A 50 -8.04 18.23 -0.32
CA GLY A 50 -7.03 17.33 0.24
C GLY A 50 -5.99 18.02 1.11
N GLY A 51 -4.92 17.27 1.44
CA GLY A 51 -3.87 17.66 2.39
C GLY A 51 -2.65 18.36 1.78
N GLN A 52 -2.59 18.59 0.46
CA GLN A 52 -1.50 19.36 -0.16
C GLN A 52 -1.77 20.86 -0.01
N ALA A 53 -1.81 21.34 1.23
CA ALA A 53 -2.17 22.69 1.62
C ALA A 53 -1.70 22.95 3.07
N GLU A 54 -1.55 24.21 3.44
CA GLU A 54 -1.23 24.62 4.83
C GLU A 54 -2.30 24.17 5.84
N TYR A 55 -3.54 24.02 5.39
CA TYR A 55 -4.69 23.60 6.21
C TYR A 55 -5.58 22.63 5.45
N VAL A 56 -6.05 21.62 6.14
CA VAL A 56 -7.00 20.65 5.59
C VAL A 56 -8.16 20.43 6.55
N ARG A 57 -9.38 20.37 6.00
CA ARG A 57 -10.58 20.03 6.76
C ARG A 57 -10.84 18.54 6.72
N VAL A 58 -10.67 17.87 7.86
CA VAL A 58 -10.89 16.42 7.98
C VAL A 58 -12.31 16.14 8.50
N PRO A 59 -13.21 15.58 7.68
CA PRO A 59 -14.50 15.10 8.15
C PRO A 59 -14.33 13.93 9.15
N PHE A 60 -15.28 13.80 10.08
CA PHE A 60 -15.26 12.71 11.06
C PHE A 60 -13.90 12.60 11.78
N ALA A 61 -13.39 13.73 12.29
CA ALA A 61 -12.03 13.83 12.82
C ALA A 61 -11.71 12.79 13.91
N ASP A 62 -12.70 12.36 14.71
CA ASP A 62 -12.51 11.32 15.73
C ASP A 62 -12.27 9.91 15.11
N GLN A 63 -12.58 9.73 13.83
CA GLN A 63 -12.33 8.50 13.07
C GLN A 63 -11.15 8.66 12.09
N GLY A 64 -10.99 9.85 11.53
CA GLY A 64 -10.04 10.11 10.44
C GLY A 64 -8.67 10.61 10.90
N LEU A 65 -8.47 10.89 12.21
CA LEU A 65 -7.20 11.36 12.77
C LEU A 65 -6.64 10.35 13.75
N ASN A 66 -5.35 10.04 13.61
CA ASN A 66 -4.66 9.15 14.53
C ASN A 66 -3.46 9.89 15.12
N LYS A 67 -3.33 9.89 16.45
CA LYS A 67 -2.21 10.55 17.13
C LYS A 67 -0.90 9.86 16.82
N ILE A 68 0.11 10.63 16.44
CA ILE A 68 1.46 10.13 16.24
C ILE A 68 2.08 9.87 17.62
N PRO A 69 2.51 8.65 17.92
CA PRO A 69 3.14 8.32 19.20
C PRO A 69 4.40 9.14 19.48
N GLU A 70 4.71 9.34 20.75
CA GLU A 70 5.98 9.95 21.15
C GLU A 70 7.15 9.09 20.62
N GLY A 71 8.18 9.76 20.12
CA GLY A 71 9.36 9.10 19.51
C GLY A 71 9.21 8.75 18.03
N VAL A 72 7.98 8.77 17.46
CA VAL A 72 7.75 8.61 16.02
C VAL A 72 7.88 9.96 15.33
N THR A 73 8.72 10.04 14.29
CA THR A 73 8.93 11.26 13.50
C THR A 73 7.76 11.49 12.53
N ASP A 74 7.59 12.75 12.04
CA ASP A 74 6.59 13.06 11.02
C ASP A 74 6.87 12.30 9.71
N ARG A 75 8.16 12.11 9.37
CA ARG A 75 8.58 11.34 8.18
C ARG A 75 8.16 9.87 8.30
N GLN A 76 8.35 9.24 9.46
CA GLN A 76 7.91 7.87 9.70
C GLN A 76 6.39 7.71 9.63
N ALA A 77 5.65 8.72 10.11
CA ALA A 77 4.20 8.69 10.14
C ALA A 77 3.53 9.10 8.81
N LEU A 78 4.27 9.76 7.89
CA LEU A 78 3.72 10.39 6.67
C LEU A 78 2.92 9.43 5.79
N LEU A 79 3.38 8.18 5.67
CA LEU A 79 2.77 7.21 4.77
C LEU A 79 1.60 6.42 5.38
N VAL A 80 1.36 6.58 6.68
CA VAL A 80 0.38 5.77 7.44
C VAL A 80 -1.04 5.94 6.95
N GLY A 81 -1.44 7.16 6.61
CA GLY A 81 -2.83 7.49 6.27
C GLY A 81 -3.34 6.93 4.93
N ASP A 82 -2.44 6.46 4.06
CA ASP A 82 -2.79 5.96 2.73
C ASP A 82 -1.87 4.81 2.29
N VAL A 83 -0.67 5.12 1.84
CA VAL A 83 0.19 4.17 1.10
C VAL A 83 0.58 2.96 1.97
N LEU A 84 0.93 3.21 3.24
CA LEU A 84 1.26 2.13 4.16
C LEU A 84 0.00 1.38 4.63
N ALA A 85 -1.11 2.09 4.88
CA ALA A 85 -2.39 1.45 5.18
C ALA A 85 -2.85 0.55 4.02
N THR A 86 -2.64 0.98 2.77
CA THR A 86 -2.93 0.18 1.57
C THR A 86 -2.11 -1.11 1.55
N GLY A 87 -0.80 -1.03 1.79
CA GLY A 87 0.06 -2.21 1.87
C GLY A 87 -0.32 -3.15 3.00
N TYR A 88 -0.66 -2.60 4.17
CA TYR A 88 -1.09 -3.36 5.34
C TYR A 88 -2.41 -4.10 5.10
N TRP A 89 -3.40 -3.39 4.55
CA TRP A 89 -4.67 -3.96 4.13
C TRP A 89 -4.47 -5.08 3.09
N ALA A 90 -3.65 -4.85 2.07
CA ALA A 90 -3.35 -5.85 1.04
C ALA A 90 -2.75 -7.13 1.63
N ALA A 91 -1.76 -7.01 2.51
CA ALA A 91 -1.15 -8.16 3.20
C ALA A 91 -2.16 -8.89 4.10
N ARG A 92 -3.06 -8.14 4.78
CA ARG A 92 -4.09 -8.72 5.63
C ARG A 92 -5.10 -9.56 4.85
N ILE A 93 -5.61 -9.03 3.73
CA ILE A 93 -6.62 -9.75 2.93
C ILE A 93 -6.03 -10.89 2.10
N SER A 94 -4.71 -10.92 1.91
CA SER A 94 -4.02 -11.99 1.17
C SER A 94 -3.85 -13.28 1.99
N GLU A 95 -4.24 -13.28 3.27
CA GLU A 95 -4.25 -14.48 4.15
C GLU A 95 -2.89 -15.20 4.23
N ILE A 96 -1.80 -14.43 4.16
CA ILE A 96 -0.43 -14.93 4.12
C ILE A 96 -0.06 -15.67 5.40
N THR A 97 0.56 -16.83 5.25
CA THR A 97 1.10 -17.68 6.32
C THR A 97 2.63 -17.76 6.27
N GLU A 98 3.24 -18.34 7.31
CA GLU A 98 4.69 -18.50 7.42
C GLU A 98 5.27 -19.51 6.40
N GLU A 99 4.44 -20.38 5.83
CA GLU A 99 4.85 -21.39 4.85
C GLU A 99 4.83 -20.86 3.41
N ASP A 100 4.21 -19.69 3.17
CA ASP A 100 3.92 -19.19 1.84
C ASP A 100 5.15 -18.63 1.12
N THR A 101 5.17 -18.82 -0.19
CA THR A 101 5.93 -18.01 -1.15
C THR A 101 5.04 -16.88 -1.64
N VAL A 102 5.43 -15.64 -1.35
CA VAL A 102 4.68 -14.44 -1.72
C VAL A 102 5.36 -13.73 -2.89
N LEU A 103 4.58 -13.42 -3.94
CA LEU A 103 5.02 -12.58 -5.05
C LEU A 103 4.38 -11.19 -4.94
N ILE A 104 5.20 -10.14 -4.97
CA ILE A 104 4.75 -8.75 -5.07
C ILE A 104 5.16 -8.24 -6.46
N ILE A 105 4.20 -7.77 -7.25
CA ILE A 105 4.46 -7.20 -8.58
C ILE A 105 4.43 -5.68 -8.49
N GLY A 106 5.61 -5.07 -8.64
CA GLY A 106 5.87 -3.65 -8.51
C GLY A 106 6.57 -3.27 -7.20
N ALA A 107 7.67 -2.51 -7.30
CA ALA A 107 8.42 -1.93 -6.18
C ALA A 107 8.31 -0.39 -6.14
N GLY A 108 7.17 0.15 -6.54
CA GLY A 108 6.84 1.56 -6.27
C GLY A 108 6.58 1.80 -4.78
N PRO A 109 6.28 3.03 -4.36
CA PRO A 109 6.03 3.34 -2.94
C PRO A 109 5.01 2.39 -2.29
N THR A 110 3.89 2.11 -2.97
CA THR A 110 2.87 1.18 -2.48
C THR A 110 3.41 -0.25 -2.42
N GLY A 111 4.21 -0.68 -3.42
CA GLY A 111 4.84 -2.00 -3.43
C GLY A 111 5.80 -2.20 -2.27
N ILE A 112 6.62 -1.19 -1.93
CA ILE A 112 7.52 -1.26 -0.78
C ILE A 112 6.73 -1.24 0.54
N CYS A 113 5.68 -0.43 0.66
CA CYS A 113 4.78 -0.47 1.82
C CYS A 113 4.08 -1.84 1.95
N THR A 114 3.73 -2.46 0.83
CA THR A 114 3.20 -3.84 0.79
C THR A 114 4.26 -4.84 1.25
N LEU A 115 5.52 -4.71 0.79
CA LEU A 115 6.64 -5.53 1.27
C LEU A 115 6.79 -5.45 2.78
N LEU A 116 6.87 -4.23 3.35
CA LEU A 116 6.99 -4.03 4.80
C LEU A 116 5.86 -4.71 5.58
N SER A 117 4.65 -4.70 5.03
CA SER A 117 3.49 -5.30 5.65
C SER A 117 3.47 -6.83 5.52
N VAL A 118 3.93 -7.36 4.37
CA VAL A 118 4.11 -8.80 4.13
C VAL A 118 5.18 -9.38 5.05
N MET A 119 6.29 -8.67 5.25
CA MET A 119 7.36 -9.10 6.17
C MET A 119 6.86 -9.32 7.61
N LEU A 120 5.84 -8.58 8.06
CA LEU A 120 5.21 -8.82 9.38
C LEU A 120 4.50 -10.18 9.49
N LYS A 121 4.20 -10.83 8.37
CA LYS A 121 3.60 -12.16 8.32
C LYS A 121 4.64 -13.27 8.34
N ASN A 122 5.93 -12.90 8.21
CA ASN A 122 7.07 -13.82 8.23
C ASN A 122 6.94 -15.01 7.26
N PRO A 123 6.55 -14.79 5.97
CA PRO A 123 6.40 -15.89 5.03
C PRO A 123 7.74 -16.57 4.74
N ALA A 124 7.70 -17.81 4.25
CA ALA A 124 8.89 -18.58 3.92
C ALA A 124 9.76 -17.91 2.84
N LYS A 125 9.12 -17.19 1.91
CA LYS A 125 9.84 -16.49 0.85
C LYS A 125 9.05 -15.29 0.32
N ILE A 126 9.76 -14.20 0.01
CA ILE A 126 9.21 -13.04 -0.67
C ILE A 126 9.99 -12.79 -1.96
N ILE A 127 9.27 -12.64 -3.07
CA ILE A 127 9.79 -12.31 -4.39
C ILE A 127 9.17 -10.99 -4.84
N ILE A 128 9.99 -10.07 -5.32
CA ILE A 128 9.54 -8.81 -5.93
C ILE A 128 9.84 -8.83 -7.42
N CYS A 129 8.78 -8.65 -8.24
CA CYS A 129 8.91 -8.43 -9.66
C CYS A 129 8.91 -6.93 -9.96
N GLU A 130 10.02 -6.40 -10.46
CA GLU A 130 10.19 -4.98 -10.81
C GLU A 130 11.07 -4.86 -12.07
N LYS A 131 10.82 -3.82 -12.87
CA LYS A 131 11.61 -3.53 -14.09
C LYS A 131 12.55 -2.32 -13.95
N ASP A 132 12.31 -1.47 -12.97
CA ASP A 132 13.09 -0.26 -12.72
C ASP A 132 14.33 -0.61 -11.91
N GLU A 133 15.52 -0.48 -12.53
CA GLU A 133 16.78 -0.83 -11.88
C GLU A 133 17.07 -0.04 -10.60
N THR A 134 16.59 1.21 -10.52
CA THR A 134 16.78 2.04 -9.32
C THR A 134 15.99 1.49 -8.15
N ARG A 135 14.76 1.03 -8.40
CA ARG A 135 13.92 0.40 -7.38
C ARG A 135 14.44 -0.97 -6.99
N ILE A 136 14.91 -1.77 -7.95
CA ILE A 136 15.57 -3.06 -7.68
C ILE A 136 16.79 -2.83 -6.78
N ARG A 137 17.61 -1.84 -7.10
CA ARG A 137 18.78 -1.49 -6.26
C ARG A 137 18.35 -1.08 -4.85
N PHE A 138 17.33 -0.25 -4.73
CA PHE A 138 16.78 0.14 -3.42
C PHE A 138 16.35 -1.09 -2.60
N ILE A 139 15.63 -2.04 -3.21
CA ILE A 139 15.25 -3.29 -2.52
C ILE A 139 16.48 -4.07 -2.08
N ASN A 140 17.45 -4.29 -2.96
CA ASN A 140 18.65 -5.08 -2.65
C ASN A 140 19.53 -4.44 -1.58
N GLU A 141 19.55 -3.11 -1.50
CA GLU A 141 20.32 -2.37 -0.49
C GLU A 141 19.64 -2.37 0.89
N HIS A 142 18.32 -2.24 0.93
CA HIS A 142 17.58 -2.12 2.20
C HIS A 142 16.99 -3.43 2.71
N TYR A 143 16.76 -4.41 1.82
CA TYR A 143 16.10 -5.70 2.11
C TYR A 143 16.82 -6.84 1.36
N PRO A 144 18.09 -7.13 1.70
CA PRO A 144 18.92 -8.06 0.93
C PRO A 144 18.43 -9.53 0.97
N GLU A 145 17.53 -9.86 1.88
CA GLU A 145 16.88 -11.17 1.97
C GLU A 145 15.74 -11.36 0.94
N ILE A 146 15.28 -10.27 0.30
CA ILE A 146 14.19 -10.31 -0.66
C ILE A 146 14.73 -10.64 -2.06
N LEU A 147 14.10 -11.60 -2.71
CA LEU A 147 14.46 -11.95 -4.08
C LEU A 147 13.84 -10.97 -5.07
N THR A 148 14.64 -10.47 -5.99
CA THR A 148 14.16 -9.58 -7.07
C THR A 148 14.26 -10.27 -8.43
N VAL A 149 13.30 -10.00 -9.31
CA VAL A 149 13.24 -10.58 -10.65
C VAL A 149 12.63 -9.60 -11.67
N SER A 150 13.06 -9.67 -12.93
CA SER A 150 12.48 -8.92 -14.04
C SER A 150 11.09 -9.47 -14.40
N PRO A 151 10.19 -8.67 -15.02
CA PRO A 151 8.90 -9.17 -15.50
C PRO A 151 9.03 -10.32 -16.53
N GLU A 152 10.05 -10.26 -17.36
CA GLU A 152 10.32 -11.24 -18.43
C GLU A 152 10.62 -12.61 -17.85
N ASP A 153 11.40 -12.67 -16.76
CA ASP A 153 11.84 -13.90 -16.12
C ASP A 153 10.91 -14.36 -14.99
N CYS A 154 9.98 -13.50 -14.56
CA CYS A 154 9.21 -13.65 -13.33
C CYS A 154 8.51 -15.01 -13.21
N LYS A 155 7.84 -15.46 -14.27
CA LYS A 155 7.05 -16.69 -14.26
C LYS A 155 7.92 -17.93 -14.00
N GLU A 156 9.03 -18.08 -14.71
CA GLU A 156 9.93 -19.22 -14.51
C GLU A 156 10.70 -19.09 -13.19
N PHE A 157 11.08 -17.88 -12.81
CA PHE A 157 11.75 -17.64 -11.54
C PHE A 157 10.86 -18.02 -10.35
N VAL A 158 9.59 -17.58 -10.33
CA VAL A 158 8.63 -17.92 -9.26
C VAL A 158 8.39 -19.42 -9.23
N LYS A 159 8.19 -20.05 -10.38
CA LYS A 159 7.99 -21.50 -10.48
C LYS A 159 9.15 -22.29 -9.90
N THR A 160 10.38 -21.86 -10.14
CA THR A 160 11.60 -22.54 -9.68
C THR A 160 11.88 -22.28 -8.20
N ASN A 161 11.48 -21.09 -7.70
CA ASN A 161 11.77 -20.65 -6.33
C ASN A 161 10.61 -20.87 -5.35
N SER A 162 9.50 -21.48 -5.77
CA SER A 162 8.36 -21.85 -4.92
C SER A 162 8.25 -23.37 -4.79
N GLU A 163 7.67 -23.84 -3.71
CA GLU A 163 7.52 -25.28 -3.44
C GLU A 163 6.49 -25.94 -4.36
N HIS A 164 5.44 -25.20 -4.74
CA HIS A 164 4.30 -25.75 -5.49
C HIS A 164 4.18 -25.22 -6.92
N GLY A 165 5.30 -24.77 -7.52
CA GLY A 165 5.37 -24.34 -8.91
C GLY A 165 4.65 -23.03 -9.23
N GLY A 166 4.46 -22.17 -8.23
CA GLY A 166 3.86 -20.86 -8.30
C GLY A 166 3.71 -20.24 -6.90
N ALA A 167 3.48 -18.95 -6.81
CA ALA A 167 3.31 -18.25 -5.54
C ALA A 167 1.98 -18.62 -4.86
N ASP A 168 1.98 -18.72 -3.54
CA ASP A 168 0.82 -18.97 -2.68
C ASP A 168 -0.07 -17.74 -2.57
N ALA A 169 0.54 -16.58 -2.47
CA ALA A 169 -0.13 -15.28 -2.53
C ALA A 169 0.58 -14.37 -3.55
N VAL A 170 -0.19 -13.71 -4.40
CA VAL A 170 0.32 -12.73 -5.36
C VAL A 170 -0.35 -11.39 -5.11
N LEU A 171 0.45 -10.35 -4.86
CA LEU A 171 -0.03 -8.98 -4.66
C LEU A 171 0.38 -8.13 -5.87
N GLU A 172 -0.61 -7.74 -6.68
CA GLU A 172 -0.39 -6.91 -7.86
C GLU A 172 -0.54 -5.43 -7.46
N VAL A 173 0.56 -4.68 -7.52
CA VAL A 173 0.67 -3.30 -7.01
C VAL A 173 1.23 -2.34 -8.06
N ALA A 174 1.41 -2.79 -9.30
CA ALA A 174 2.00 -2.00 -10.39
C ALA A 174 0.96 -1.33 -11.30
N GLY A 175 -0.17 -1.99 -11.57
CA GLY A 175 -1.26 -1.46 -12.40
C GLY A 175 -0.94 -1.31 -13.89
N ALA A 176 0.11 -1.95 -14.39
CA ALA A 176 0.42 -1.95 -15.81
C ALA A 176 -0.45 -2.96 -16.57
N GLU A 177 -0.68 -2.73 -17.87
CA GLU A 177 -1.57 -3.55 -18.69
C GLU A 177 -1.25 -5.06 -18.66
N SER A 178 0.03 -5.42 -18.54
CA SER A 178 0.50 -6.82 -18.51
C SER A 178 0.53 -7.45 -17.11
N THR A 179 0.47 -6.66 -16.03
CA THR A 179 0.77 -7.15 -14.68
C THR A 179 -0.36 -7.96 -14.07
N PHE A 180 -1.61 -7.70 -14.42
CA PHE A 180 -2.72 -8.55 -14.01
C PHE A 180 -2.59 -9.98 -14.57
N LYS A 181 -2.24 -10.09 -15.86
CA LYS A 181 -1.98 -11.38 -16.49
C LYS A 181 -0.82 -12.11 -15.80
N LEU A 182 0.29 -11.41 -15.60
CA LEU A 182 1.45 -11.96 -14.92
C LEU A 182 1.09 -12.46 -13.51
N ALA A 183 0.28 -11.71 -12.77
CA ALA A 183 -0.12 -12.07 -11.42
C ALA A 183 -0.79 -13.45 -11.35
N TRP A 184 -1.84 -13.67 -12.15
CA TRP A 184 -2.53 -14.97 -12.10
C TRP A 184 -1.74 -16.09 -12.78
N GLU A 185 -0.85 -15.80 -13.73
CA GLU A 185 0.03 -16.82 -14.32
C GLU A 185 1.08 -17.33 -13.31
N CYS A 186 1.63 -16.45 -12.47
CA CYS A 186 2.61 -16.78 -11.43
C CYS A 186 1.99 -17.45 -10.18
N ALA A 187 0.67 -17.35 -10.02
CA ALA A 187 -0.05 -17.96 -8.91
C ALA A 187 -0.13 -19.49 -9.07
N ARG A 188 0.14 -20.27 -8.01
CA ARG A 188 -0.13 -21.72 -8.01
C ARG A 188 -1.65 -22.01 -8.02
N PRO A 189 -2.09 -23.24 -8.28
CA PRO A 189 -3.48 -23.62 -8.04
C PRO A 189 -3.91 -23.34 -6.59
N ASN A 190 -5.15 -22.85 -6.41
CA ASN A 190 -5.76 -22.44 -5.14
C ASN A 190 -5.04 -21.27 -4.43
N ALA A 191 -4.24 -20.48 -5.14
CA ALA A 191 -3.61 -19.28 -4.61
C ALA A 191 -4.59 -18.10 -4.50
N ILE A 192 -4.19 -17.11 -3.70
CA ILE A 192 -4.88 -15.81 -3.62
C ILE A 192 -4.13 -14.80 -4.49
N VAL A 193 -4.85 -14.12 -5.38
CA VAL A 193 -4.36 -12.99 -6.18
C VAL A 193 -5.04 -11.71 -5.70
N THR A 194 -4.28 -10.86 -5.03
CA THR A 194 -4.76 -9.57 -4.52
C THR A 194 -4.36 -8.45 -5.47
N VAL A 195 -5.35 -7.82 -6.09
CA VAL A 195 -5.15 -6.69 -7.01
C VAL A 195 -5.35 -5.39 -6.25
N VAL A 196 -4.26 -4.70 -5.99
CA VAL A 196 -4.20 -3.45 -5.21
C VAL A 196 -4.14 -2.24 -6.12
N ALA A 197 -3.44 -2.37 -7.24
CA ALA A 197 -3.23 -1.27 -8.16
C ALA A 197 -4.52 -0.84 -8.87
N LEU A 198 -4.59 0.45 -9.23
CA LEU A 198 -5.63 1.00 -10.09
C LEU A 198 -5.23 0.79 -11.56
N TYR A 199 -6.20 0.41 -12.37
CA TYR A 199 -6.03 0.21 -13.81
C TYR A 199 -6.84 1.22 -14.61
N ASP A 200 -6.24 1.81 -15.63
CA ASP A 200 -6.91 2.74 -16.54
C ASP A 200 -7.85 2.03 -17.52
N LYS A 201 -7.62 0.74 -17.76
CA LYS A 201 -8.38 -0.08 -18.71
C LYS A 201 -8.91 -1.35 -18.06
N ALA A 202 -10.02 -1.86 -18.62
CA ALA A 202 -10.57 -3.15 -18.21
C ALA A 202 -9.54 -4.27 -18.37
N GLN A 203 -9.44 -5.13 -17.35
CA GLN A 203 -8.61 -6.34 -17.38
C GLN A 203 -9.48 -7.56 -17.65
N MET A 204 -8.97 -8.49 -18.45
CA MET A 204 -9.69 -9.69 -18.84
C MET A 204 -9.36 -10.86 -17.91
N LEU A 205 -10.37 -11.59 -17.48
CA LEU A 205 -10.24 -12.91 -16.86
C LEU A 205 -10.42 -13.98 -17.95
N PRO A 206 -9.34 -14.59 -18.45
CA PRO A 206 -9.41 -15.62 -19.49
C PRO A 206 -9.81 -16.97 -18.86
N LEU A 207 -11.09 -17.12 -18.54
CA LEU A 207 -11.60 -18.29 -17.80
C LEU A 207 -11.18 -19.65 -18.40
N PRO A 208 -11.08 -19.83 -19.74
CA PRO A 208 -10.59 -21.09 -20.31
C PRO A 208 -9.16 -21.44 -19.85
N ASP A 209 -8.29 -20.43 -19.71
CA ASP A 209 -6.88 -20.62 -19.32
C ASP A 209 -6.74 -20.80 -17.80
N MET A 210 -7.74 -20.37 -17.04
CA MET A 210 -7.77 -20.46 -15.57
C MET A 210 -8.46 -21.71 -15.05
N TYR A 211 -9.11 -22.46 -15.93
CA TYR A 211 -9.82 -23.67 -15.52
C TYR A 211 -8.88 -24.65 -14.82
N GLY A 212 -9.24 -25.06 -13.62
CA GLY A 212 -8.41 -25.95 -12.79
C GLY A 212 -7.38 -25.24 -11.91
N LYS A 213 -7.17 -23.93 -12.06
CA LYS A 213 -6.33 -23.15 -11.10
C LYS A 213 -7.06 -22.84 -9.79
N ASN A 214 -8.39 -22.75 -9.80
CA ASN A 214 -9.22 -22.48 -8.62
C ASN A 214 -8.76 -21.23 -7.82
N LEU A 215 -8.40 -20.14 -8.50
CA LEU A 215 -7.85 -18.94 -7.88
C LEU A 215 -8.92 -18.16 -7.12
N THR A 216 -8.51 -17.53 -6.02
CA THR A 216 -9.27 -16.51 -5.34
C THR A 216 -8.74 -15.14 -5.73
N PHE A 217 -9.60 -14.28 -6.29
CA PHE A 217 -9.26 -12.88 -6.58
C PHE A 217 -9.83 -11.98 -5.50
N LYS A 218 -8.98 -11.09 -4.96
CA LYS A 218 -9.39 -10.02 -4.04
C LYS A 218 -8.96 -8.68 -4.62
N THR A 219 -9.88 -7.72 -4.66
CA THR A 219 -9.61 -6.40 -5.21
C THR A 219 -10.45 -5.36 -4.48
N GLY A 220 -9.98 -4.13 -4.46
CA GLY A 220 -10.71 -3.01 -3.86
C GLY A 220 -9.79 -1.85 -3.49
N GLY A 221 -10.39 -0.83 -2.88
CA GLY A 221 -9.66 0.22 -2.19
C GLY A 221 -9.37 -0.18 -0.74
N VAL A 222 -8.35 0.44 -0.16
CA VAL A 222 -7.99 0.22 1.23
C VAL A 222 -9.16 0.51 2.17
N ASP A 223 -9.33 -0.33 3.18
CA ASP A 223 -10.12 0.01 4.35
C ASP A 223 -9.16 0.58 5.41
N GLY A 224 -9.03 1.89 5.44
CA GLY A 224 -8.04 2.64 6.21
C GLY A 224 -8.32 2.68 7.73
N CYS A 225 -8.85 1.61 8.31
CA CYS A 225 -9.16 1.54 9.74
C CYS A 225 -7.97 1.11 10.62
N ASP A 226 -6.85 0.68 10.04
CA ASP A 226 -5.71 0.08 10.76
C ASP A 226 -4.61 1.10 11.11
N CYS A 227 -4.81 2.41 10.88
CA CYS A 227 -3.75 3.43 11.04
C CYS A 227 -3.17 3.50 12.47
N GLU A 228 -3.98 3.30 13.50
CA GLU A 228 -3.50 3.30 14.88
C GLU A 228 -2.57 2.11 15.17
N GLU A 229 -2.93 0.92 14.67
CA GLU A 229 -2.08 -0.26 14.78
C GLU A 229 -0.77 -0.10 14.02
N ILE A 230 -0.82 0.46 12.82
CA ILE A 230 0.37 0.73 12.00
C ILE A 230 1.32 1.71 12.71
N LEU A 231 0.80 2.79 13.30
CA LEU A 231 1.58 3.73 14.11
C LEU A 231 2.25 3.05 15.30
N LYS A 232 1.54 2.12 15.95
CA LYS A 232 2.11 1.31 17.02
C LYS A 232 3.26 0.43 16.51
N LEU A 233 3.09 -0.25 15.37
CA LEU A 233 4.15 -1.07 14.77
C LEU A 233 5.39 -0.24 14.40
N ILE A 234 5.21 1.00 13.94
CA ILE A 234 6.31 1.94 13.72
C ILE A 234 6.99 2.29 15.06
N SER A 235 6.22 2.61 16.10
CA SER A 235 6.77 2.97 17.42
C SER A 235 7.53 1.83 18.08
N GLU A 236 7.16 0.58 17.79
CA GLU A 236 7.84 -0.63 18.22
C GLU A 236 9.08 -1.00 17.36
N GLY A 237 9.36 -0.22 16.30
CA GLY A 237 10.45 -0.48 15.37
C GLY A 237 10.23 -1.67 14.44
N LYS A 238 9.01 -2.19 14.35
CA LYS A 238 8.66 -3.32 13.47
C LYS A 238 8.47 -2.90 12.01
N ILE A 239 8.14 -1.64 11.76
CA ILE A 239 8.05 -1.02 10.44
C ILE A 239 8.93 0.22 10.43
N ASN A 240 9.77 0.35 9.41
CA ASN A 240 10.55 1.55 9.17
C ASN A 240 10.26 2.10 7.77
N THR A 241 9.56 3.23 7.71
CA THR A 241 9.19 3.91 6.46
C THR A 241 10.16 5.02 6.08
N GLU A 242 11.09 5.39 6.95
CA GLU A 242 11.97 6.54 6.76
C GLU A 242 12.81 6.48 5.47
N PRO A 243 13.37 5.32 5.07
CA PRO A 243 14.12 5.22 3.81
C PRO A 243 13.31 5.51 2.56
N LEU A 244 11.96 5.36 2.61
CA LEU A 244 11.10 5.61 1.46
C LEU A 244 10.99 7.09 1.12
N ILE A 245 11.16 7.99 2.09
CA ILE A 245 11.11 9.43 1.86
C ILE A 245 12.47 9.90 1.38
N THR A 246 12.71 9.83 0.07
CA THR A 246 13.99 10.17 -0.54
C THR A 246 14.20 11.66 -0.74
N HIS A 247 13.11 12.43 -0.90
CA HIS A 247 13.15 13.86 -1.20
C HIS A 247 12.17 14.63 -0.35
N THR A 248 12.48 15.91 -0.11
CA THR A 248 11.59 16.83 0.62
C THR A 248 11.56 18.16 -0.12
N TYR A 249 10.36 18.70 -0.32
CA TYR A 249 10.13 20.00 -0.95
C TYR A 249 9.20 20.86 -0.10
N PRO A 250 9.38 22.18 -0.07
CA PRO A 250 8.38 23.07 0.52
C PRO A 250 7.15 23.15 -0.39
N LEU A 251 5.98 23.46 0.18
CA LEU A 251 4.70 23.51 -0.54
C LEU A 251 4.74 24.46 -1.76
N ASN A 252 5.43 25.59 -1.66
CA ASN A 252 5.56 26.55 -2.77
C ASN A 252 6.42 26.03 -3.96
N ARG A 253 7.04 24.87 -3.84
CA ARG A 253 7.79 24.18 -4.91
C ARG A 253 7.18 22.80 -5.22
N ILE A 254 5.91 22.60 -4.95
CA ILE A 254 5.25 21.31 -5.14
C ILE A 254 5.25 20.87 -6.61
N GLU A 255 5.22 21.77 -7.57
CA GLU A 255 5.29 21.46 -9.00
C GLU A 255 6.61 20.78 -9.36
N GLU A 256 7.73 21.22 -8.78
CA GLU A 256 9.04 20.58 -8.99
C GLU A 256 9.07 19.17 -8.37
N ALA A 257 8.40 18.98 -7.21
CA ALA A 257 8.26 17.67 -6.58
C ALA A 257 7.48 16.70 -7.47
N TYR A 258 6.40 17.16 -8.11
CA TYR A 258 5.65 16.39 -9.09
C TYR A 258 6.49 16.04 -10.31
N GLU A 259 7.21 17.02 -10.88
CA GLU A 259 8.08 16.80 -12.05
C GLU A 259 9.18 15.77 -11.75
N LEU A 260 9.80 15.85 -10.56
CA LEU A 260 10.80 14.87 -10.12
C LEU A 260 10.20 13.47 -10.05
N PHE A 261 9.03 13.34 -9.41
CA PHE A 261 8.39 12.04 -9.16
C PHE A 261 7.86 11.41 -10.45
N GLU A 262 7.20 12.18 -11.30
CA GLU A 262 6.64 11.71 -12.57
C GLU A 262 7.75 11.20 -13.51
N ASN A 263 8.85 11.91 -13.57
CA ASN A 263 10.00 11.55 -14.43
C ASN A 263 10.97 10.57 -13.75
N LYS A 264 10.70 10.10 -12.54
CA LYS A 264 11.52 9.12 -11.80
C LYS A 264 13.00 9.50 -11.73
N ARG A 265 13.29 10.80 -11.54
CA ARG A 265 14.67 11.32 -11.50
C ARG A 265 15.28 11.09 -10.10
N ASP A 266 16.60 11.16 -10.03
CA ASP A 266 17.42 11.19 -8.82
C ASP A 266 17.11 10.08 -7.79
N GLY A 267 16.69 8.91 -8.28
CA GLY A 267 16.38 7.78 -7.39
C GLY A 267 15.15 7.96 -6.52
N VAL A 268 14.21 8.82 -6.94
CA VAL A 268 13.02 9.11 -6.15
C VAL A 268 12.17 7.86 -5.90
N ILE A 269 11.88 7.60 -4.62
CA ILE A 269 10.88 6.61 -4.18
C ILE A 269 9.62 7.34 -3.74
N LYS A 270 9.73 8.28 -2.78
CA LYS A 270 8.62 9.10 -2.32
C LYS A 270 9.12 10.49 -1.95
N VAL A 271 8.27 11.50 -2.19
CA VAL A 271 8.55 12.89 -1.86
C VAL A 271 7.68 13.34 -0.69
N ALA A 272 8.27 13.94 0.33
CA ALA A 272 7.56 14.70 1.35
C ALA A 272 7.40 16.15 0.90
N VAL A 273 6.25 16.73 1.17
CA VAL A 273 5.99 18.17 0.97
C VAL A 273 5.74 18.80 2.34
N GLU A 274 6.52 19.83 2.68
CA GLU A 274 6.38 20.60 3.91
C GLU A 274 5.48 21.80 3.65
N CYS A 275 4.38 21.91 4.42
CA CYS A 275 3.36 22.94 4.30
C CYS A 275 3.50 24.06 5.35
#